data_47900237d9d462cb473010aa636f54b5
#
_entry.id   47900237d9d462cb473010aa636f54b5
#
_cell.length_a   1.000
_cell.length_b   1.000
_cell.length_c   1.000
_cell.angle_alpha   90.00
_cell.angle_beta   90.00
_cell.angle_gamma   90.00
#
_symmetry.space_group_name_H-M   'P 1'
#
loop_
_entity.id
_entity.type
_entity.pdbx_description
1 polymer ?
#
loop_
_entity_poly.entity_id
_entity_poly.type
_entity_poly.pdbx_seq_one_letter_code
_entity_poly.pdbx_strand_id
1 'polypeptide(L)'
;MTNEFLPVSRQDMAQRKIKQLDFVYVTGDAYVDHPSFAHAVISRVLEHHGYSVGIIAQPDWKDDKSITVLGEPRLGFLVSGGNMDSMVNHYSVSKKRRKSDAFSPGGVMGKRPDHATVVYCNLIRRTYKKIPVIIGGIEASLRRLAHYDYWSDSLKRSILLDSGADLLSYGMGERSIVEIAEALDSGLDIKDITFIDGTVYRTSHLEEVYDVTRLPSYESLTEDRLNYARSFYIQYCNTDPFSGKRLAEEYPNGIAVVQNPPQKPLTQDEMDIVYGLDYQRTWHPMYDSDGGVPAIEEVKFSLVSNRGCYGGCNFCALTFHQGRIIQTRSHESLLNEAKKFIEDKDFKGYIHDVGGPTANFRQRACKKQEKYGVCANRQCLFPKPCPNLIVDHSDYLKLLRELRSLPKVKKVF
;
A
#
# COMPACT_ATOMS: atom_id res chain seq x y z
N MET A 1 -15.13 -19.94 -8.65
CA MET A 1 -13.94 -19.81 -7.75
C MET A 1 -14.45 -20.11 -6.35
N THR A 2 -13.75 -20.93 -5.59
CA THR A 2 -14.15 -21.28 -4.23
C THR A 2 -13.94 -20.05 -3.35
N ASN A 3 -14.98 -19.65 -2.61
CA ASN A 3 -14.94 -18.54 -1.67
C ASN A 3 -14.11 -18.95 -0.43
N GLU A 4 -12.79 -18.92 -0.55
CA GLU A 4 -11.85 -19.46 0.44
C GLU A 4 -10.71 -18.48 0.70
N PHE A 5 -10.15 -18.52 1.91
CA PHE A 5 -8.93 -17.78 2.24
C PHE A 5 -7.76 -18.24 1.37
N LEU A 6 -6.81 -17.34 1.11
CA LEU A 6 -5.56 -17.68 0.46
C LEU A 6 -4.72 -18.61 1.35
N PRO A 7 -3.87 -19.48 0.78
CA PRO A 7 -3.06 -20.42 1.54
C PRO A 7 -2.17 -19.75 2.60
N VAL A 8 -2.20 -20.28 3.81
CA VAL A 8 -1.29 -19.94 4.92
C VAL A 8 -0.46 -21.14 5.34
N SER A 9 -0.74 -22.32 4.79
CA SER A 9 -0.06 -23.58 5.07
C SER A 9 0.10 -24.44 3.82
N ARG A 10 1.00 -25.44 3.90
CA ARG A 10 1.13 -26.45 2.83
C ARG A 10 -0.13 -27.33 2.69
N GLN A 11 -0.92 -27.46 3.74
CA GLN A 11 -2.20 -28.16 3.69
C GLN A 11 -3.20 -27.39 2.82
N ASP A 12 -3.28 -26.06 2.98
CA ASP A 12 -4.15 -25.21 2.15
C ASP A 12 -3.71 -25.25 0.68
N MET A 13 -2.40 -25.21 0.44
CA MET A 13 -1.85 -25.38 -0.92
C MET A 13 -2.28 -26.72 -1.54
N ALA A 14 -2.20 -27.82 -0.77
CA ALA A 14 -2.60 -29.14 -1.25
C ALA A 14 -4.09 -29.23 -1.56
N GLN A 15 -4.95 -28.64 -0.74
CA GLN A 15 -6.40 -28.55 -0.99
C GLN A 15 -6.72 -27.79 -2.28
N ARG A 16 -5.97 -26.75 -2.59
CA ARG A 16 -6.08 -25.98 -3.84
C ARG A 16 -5.30 -26.60 -5.00
N LYS A 17 -4.65 -27.73 -4.82
CA LYS A 17 -3.80 -28.43 -5.81
C LYS A 17 -2.62 -27.58 -6.29
N ILE A 18 -2.12 -26.69 -5.43
CA ILE A 18 -0.96 -25.85 -5.70
C ILE A 18 0.30 -26.57 -5.19
N LYS A 19 1.25 -26.83 -6.07
CA LYS A 19 2.54 -27.47 -5.73
C LYS A 19 3.57 -26.43 -5.29
N GLN A 20 3.60 -25.30 -5.96
CA GLN A 20 4.47 -24.17 -5.70
C GLN A 20 3.68 -22.88 -5.95
N LEU A 21 3.79 -21.92 -5.06
CA LEU A 21 3.17 -20.59 -5.20
C LEU A 21 4.00 -19.73 -6.16
N ASP A 22 3.33 -18.83 -6.89
CA ASP A 22 4.00 -17.81 -7.68
C ASP A 22 4.59 -16.75 -6.77
N PHE A 23 3.80 -16.28 -5.80
CA PHE A 23 4.23 -15.31 -4.80
C PHE A 23 3.93 -15.77 -3.37
N VAL A 24 4.77 -15.35 -2.44
CA VAL A 24 4.49 -15.42 -1.01
C VAL A 24 4.49 -14.00 -0.45
N TYR A 25 3.36 -13.58 0.11
CA TYR A 25 3.21 -12.27 0.72
C TYR A 25 3.51 -12.34 2.22
N VAL A 26 4.52 -11.61 2.67
CA VAL A 26 4.91 -11.49 4.08
C VAL A 26 4.42 -10.15 4.61
N THR A 27 3.61 -10.16 5.66
CA THR A 27 2.98 -8.96 6.22
C THR A 27 3.19 -8.83 7.72
N GLY A 28 3.31 -7.58 8.19
CA GLY A 28 3.35 -7.23 9.60
C GLY A 28 2.00 -7.31 10.32
N ASP A 29 0.89 -7.40 9.58
CA ASP A 29 -0.46 -7.58 10.13
C ASP A 29 -0.84 -9.06 10.19
N ALA A 30 -1.75 -9.42 11.10
CA ALA A 30 -2.49 -10.67 11.03
C ALA A 30 -3.28 -10.76 9.71
N TYR A 31 -3.52 -11.97 9.21
CA TYR A 31 -4.24 -12.14 7.95
C TYR A 31 -5.74 -11.85 8.11
N VAL A 32 -6.14 -10.71 7.60
CA VAL A 32 -7.52 -10.28 7.40
C VAL A 32 -7.76 -10.15 5.92
N ASP A 33 -8.68 -10.93 5.37
CA ASP A 33 -9.00 -10.92 3.94
C ASP A 33 -10.12 -9.90 3.65
N HIS A 34 -9.75 -8.63 3.64
CA HIS A 34 -10.68 -7.52 3.48
C HIS A 34 -10.07 -6.43 2.58
N PRO A 35 -10.86 -5.73 1.73
CA PRO A 35 -10.36 -4.71 0.80
C PRO A 35 -9.74 -3.45 1.46
N SER A 36 -9.78 -3.36 2.78
CA SER A 36 -9.06 -2.33 3.55
C SER A 36 -7.66 -2.76 4.00
N PHE A 37 -7.22 -3.98 3.65
CA PHE A 37 -5.91 -4.51 4.03
C PHE A 37 -5.04 -4.72 2.79
N ALA A 38 -3.87 -4.09 2.77
CA ALA A 38 -2.99 -4.07 1.60
C ALA A 38 -2.59 -5.49 1.14
N HIS A 39 -2.28 -6.41 2.08
CA HIS A 39 -1.92 -7.78 1.73
C HIS A 39 -3.08 -8.54 1.07
N ALA A 40 -4.33 -8.29 1.48
CA ALA A 40 -5.50 -8.88 0.85
C ALA A 40 -5.72 -8.30 -0.55
N VAL A 41 -5.66 -6.98 -0.71
CA VAL A 41 -5.86 -6.31 -2.01
C VAL A 41 -4.85 -6.81 -3.03
N ILE A 42 -3.56 -6.72 -2.73
CA ILE A 42 -2.49 -7.09 -3.67
C ILE A 42 -2.56 -8.58 -4.02
N SER A 43 -2.80 -9.44 -3.03
CA SER A 43 -2.86 -10.88 -3.27
C SER A 43 -4.09 -11.29 -4.08
N ARG A 44 -5.25 -10.70 -3.81
CA ARG A 44 -6.47 -10.96 -4.59
C ARG A 44 -6.39 -10.39 -6.01
N VAL A 45 -5.74 -9.25 -6.21
CA VAL A 45 -5.45 -8.73 -7.56
C VAL A 45 -4.57 -9.70 -8.33
N LEU A 46 -3.50 -10.21 -7.75
CA LEU A 46 -2.65 -11.23 -8.39
C LEU A 46 -3.40 -12.53 -8.69
N GLU A 47 -4.22 -13.01 -7.74
CA GLU A 47 -5.08 -14.20 -7.95
C GLU A 47 -6.06 -13.99 -9.11
N HIS A 48 -6.64 -12.80 -9.23
CA HIS A 48 -7.53 -12.42 -10.36
C HIS A 48 -6.81 -12.49 -11.71
N HIS A 49 -5.51 -12.18 -11.72
CA HIS A 49 -4.65 -12.27 -12.91
C HIS A 49 -4.03 -13.66 -13.12
N GLY A 50 -4.46 -14.67 -12.34
CA GLY A 50 -4.06 -16.06 -12.52
C GLY A 50 -2.79 -16.49 -11.76
N TYR A 51 -2.22 -15.64 -10.91
CA TYR A 51 -1.07 -15.97 -10.09
C TYR A 51 -1.50 -16.54 -8.74
N SER A 52 -0.83 -17.60 -8.33
CA SER A 52 -1.05 -18.21 -7.01
C SER A 52 -0.28 -17.45 -5.93
N VAL A 53 -0.98 -17.07 -4.86
CA VAL A 53 -0.39 -16.30 -3.76
C VAL A 53 -0.68 -16.98 -2.42
N GLY A 54 0.33 -17.08 -1.56
CA GLY A 54 0.17 -17.49 -0.16
C GLY A 54 0.56 -16.38 0.80
N ILE A 55 0.01 -16.41 2.02
CA ILE A 55 0.20 -15.37 3.03
C ILE A 55 1.01 -15.92 4.21
N ILE A 56 2.11 -15.26 4.56
CA ILE A 56 2.82 -15.43 5.83
C ILE A 56 2.60 -14.17 6.65
N ALA A 57 1.66 -14.26 7.60
CA ALA A 57 1.29 -13.15 8.46
C ALA A 57 2.08 -13.18 9.76
N GLN A 58 2.75 -12.08 10.11
CA GLN A 58 3.51 -11.93 11.35
C GLN A 58 4.46 -13.11 11.63
N PRO A 59 5.39 -13.46 10.70
CA PRO A 59 6.35 -14.53 10.95
C PRO A 59 7.18 -14.22 12.20
N ASP A 60 7.56 -15.25 12.94
CA ASP A 60 8.51 -15.10 14.04
C ASP A 60 9.89 -14.74 13.47
N TRP A 61 10.25 -13.47 13.58
CA TRP A 61 11.52 -12.95 13.04
C TRP A 61 12.77 -13.48 13.77
N LYS A 62 12.59 -14.20 14.86
CA LYS A 62 13.66 -14.87 15.61
C LYS A 62 13.90 -16.29 15.15
N ASP A 63 12.98 -16.87 14.37
CA ASP A 63 13.07 -18.22 13.82
C ASP A 63 13.04 -18.19 12.29
N ASP A 64 14.16 -18.53 11.66
CA ASP A 64 14.28 -18.58 10.20
C ASP A 64 13.33 -19.61 9.56
N LYS A 65 12.83 -20.59 10.31
CA LYS A 65 11.84 -21.57 9.82
C LYS A 65 10.48 -20.93 9.55
N SER A 66 10.15 -19.84 10.24
CA SER A 66 8.87 -19.15 10.09
C SER A 66 8.62 -18.64 8.67
N ILE A 67 9.67 -18.34 7.90
CA ILE A 67 9.56 -17.90 6.50
C ILE A 67 9.50 -19.05 5.49
N THR A 68 9.68 -20.29 5.92
CA THR A 68 9.75 -21.47 5.04
C THR A 68 8.43 -22.25 4.97
N VAL A 69 7.43 -21.85 5.73
CA VAL A 69 6.18 -22.62 5.90
C VAL A 69 5.45 -22.91 4.60
N LEU A 70 5.50 -21.99 3.63
CA LEU A 70 4.90 -22.16 2.30
C LEU A 70 5.91 -22.64 1.23
N GLY A 71 7.21 -22.70 1.55
CA GLY A 71 8.27 -23.03 0.62
C GLY A 71 8.73 -21.84 -0.21
N GLU A 72 9.59 -22.11 -1.18
CA GLU A 72 10.15 -21.13 -2.10
C GLU A 72 9.13 -20.74 -3.18
N PRO A 73 8.77 -19.46 -3.34
CA PRO A 73 7.90 -19.04 -4.43
C PRO A 73 8.62 -19.07 -5.78
N ARG A 74 7.87 -19.20 -6.86
CA ARG A 74 8.39 -19.24 -8.23
C ARG A 74 8.90 -17.86 -8.70
N LEU A 75 8.15 -16.80 -8.40
CA LEU A 75 8.44 -15.44 -8.89
C LEU A 75 9.02 -14.53 -7.82
N GLY A 76 8.59 -14.64 -6.55
CA GLY A 76 9.18 -13.79 -5.52
C GLY A 76 8.40 -13.67 -4.23
N PHE A 77 9.02 -13.01 -3.27
CA PHE A 77 8.40 -12.56 -2.02
C PHE A 77 7.90 -11.12 -2.16
N LEU A 78 6.68 -10.88 -1.69
CA LEU A 78 6.12 -9.55 -1.49
C LEU A 78 6.16 -9.23 0.00
N VAL A 79 6.67 -8.06 0.38
CA VAL A 79 6.88 -7.73 1.80
C VAL A 79 6.31 -6.36 2.14
N SER A 80 5.52 -6.30 3.21
CA SER A 80 5.06 -5.03 3.78
C SER A 80 5.11 -5.01 5.30
N GLY A 81 5.24 -3.83 5.88
CA GLY A 81 5.15 -3.62 7.33
C GLY A 81 3.73 -3.78 7.90
N GLY A 82 2.72 -3.92 7.02
CA GLY A 82 1.29 -3.93 7.36
C GLY A 82 0.56 -2.68 6.88
N ASN A 83 -0.69 -2.49 7.30
CA ASN A 83 -1.53 -1.33 6.96
C ASN A 83 -1.00 -0.02 7.54
N MET A 84 -0.28 -0.10 8.63
CA MET A 84 0.40 1.04 9.25
C MET A 84 1.91 0.85 9.19
N ASP A 85 2.63 1.96 9.23
CA ASP A 85 4.05 1.95 9.51
C ASP A 85 4.32 1.29 10.87
N SER A 86 5.26 0.35 10.93
CA SER A 86 5.52 -0.46 12.13
C SER A 86 5.89 0.40 13.34
N MET A 87 6.67 1.47 13.14
CA MET A 87 7.07 2.36 14.22
C MET A 87 5.89 3.21 14.72
N VAL A 88 5.03 3.71 13.81
CA VAL A 88 3.80 4.44 14.15
C VAL A 88 2.81 3.54 14.87
N ASN A 89 2.73 2.26 14.48
CA ASN A 89 1.90 1.27 15.16
C ASN A 89 2.38 0.96 16.58
N HIS A 90 3.69 0.90 16.78
CA HIS A 90 4.28 0.50 18.07
C HIS A 90 4.42 1.62 19.08
N TYR A 91 4.61 2.86 18.62
CA TYR A 91 4.97 3.98 19.50
C TYR A 91 4.01 5.16 19.34
N SER A 92 3.79 5.86 20.43
CA SER A 92 3.14 7.17 20.42
C SER A 92 4.12 8.26 19.95
N VAL A 93 3.60 9.46 19.67
CA VAL A 93 4.45 10.64 19.34
C VAL A 93 5.49 10.95 20.41
N SER A 94 5.21 10.65 21.69
CA SER A 94 6.18 10.77 22.79
C SER A 94 7.14 9.59 22.91
N LYS A 95 7.28 8.78 21.87
CA LYS A 95 8.15 7.58 21.79
C LYS A 95 7.87 6.52 22.86
N LYS A 96 6.67 6.54 23.47
CA LYS A 96 6.23 5.51 24.41
C LYS A 96 5.61 4.33 23.65
N ARG A 97 6.04 3.12 24.01
CA ARG A 97 5.49 1.89 23.43
C ARG A 97 3.99 1.77 23.75
N ARG A 98 3.19 1.44 22.75
CA ARG A 98 1.76 1.17 22.91
C ARG A 98 1.55 -0.18 23.61
N LYS A 99 0.40 -0.33 24.26
CA LYS A 99 0.06 -1.54 25.03
C LYS A 99 -0.66 -2.59 24.19
N SER A 100 -1.23 -2.20 23.06
CA SER A 100 -2.00 -3.08 22.16
C SER A 100 -1.68 -2.78 20.70
N ASP A 101 -1.86 -3.79 19.84
CA ASP A 101 -1.76 -3.71 18.40
C ASP A 101 -3.06 -4.26 17.79
N ALA A 102 -3.93 -3.38 17.30
CA ALA A 102 -5.21 -3.77 16.73
C ALA A 102 -5.09 -4.69 15.50
N PHE A 103 -3.94 -4.68 14.83
CA PHE A 103 -3.66 -5.51 13.66
C PHE A 103 -3.04 -6.87 14.00
N SER A 104 -2.94 -7.20 15.29
CA SER A 104 -2.44 -8.50 15.76
C SER A 104 -3.56 -9.34 16.36
N PRO A 105 -3.44 -10.68 16.39
CA PRO A 105 -4.43 -11.55 17.01
C PRO A 105 -4.69 -11.17 18.47
N GLY A 106 -5.96 -11.06 18.86
CA GLY A 106 -6.37 -10.63 20.20
C GLY A 106 -5.89 -9.23 20.61
N GLY A 107 -5.38 -8.42 19.67
CA GLY A 107 -4.81 -7.11 19.97
C GLY A 107 -3.47 -7.16 20.71
N VAL A 108 -2.79 -8.30 20.71
CA VAL A 108 -1.55 -8.52 21.48
C VAL A 108 -0.36 -7.82 20.83
N MET A 109 0.29 -6.92 21.61
CA MET A 109 1.48 -6.21 21.17
C MET A 109 2.70 -7.14 21.11
N GLY A 110 3.58 -6.92 20.10
CA GLY A 110 4.89 -7.58 19.99
C GLY A 110 4.95 -8.75 19.02
N LYS A 111 3.88 -9.00 18.28
CA LYS A 111 3.88 -9.98 17.16
C LYS A 111 4.62 -9.46 15.92
N ARG A 112 4.67 -8.15 15.74
CA ARG A 112 5.39 -7.47 14.66
C ARG A 112 6.72 -6.92 15.18
N PRO A 113 7.84 -6.95 14.43
CA PRO A 113 9.08 -6.25 14.81
C PRO A 113 9.01 -4.75 14.54
N ASP A 114 9.87 -3.98 15.17
CA ASP A 114 10.18 -2.62 14.75
C ASP A 114 10.84 -2.65 13.37
N HIS A 115 10.57 -1.66 12.51
CA HIS A 115 11.05 -1.63 11.12
C HIS A 115 10.74 -2.93 10.36
N ALA A 116 9.49 -3.38 10.44
CA ALA A 116 9.06 -4.71 10.02
C ALA A 116 9.49 -5.08 8.60
N THR A 117 9.38 -4.15 7.64
CA THR A 117 9.76 -4.40 6.25
C THR A 117 11.24 -4.80 6.14
N VAL A 118 12.14 -4.09 6.82
CA VAL A 118 13.59 -4.39 6.83
C VAL A 118 13.85 -5.74 7.48
N VAL A 119 13.25 -5.98 8.64
CA VAL A 119 13.44 -7.22 9.40
C VAL A 119 12.98 -8.45 8.61
N TYR A 120 11.81 -8.36 7.96
CA TYR A 120 11.29 -9.48 7.16
C TYR A 120 12.12 -9.72 5.89
N CYS A 121 12.61 -8.69 5.23
CA CYS A 121 13.53 -8.88 4.11
C CYS A 121 14.82 -9.59 4.55
N ASN A 122 15.39 -9.20 5.69
CA ASN A 122 16.56 -9.86 6.23
C ASN A 122 16.28 -11.33 6.61
N LEU A 123 15.10 -11.64 7.16
CA LEU A 123 14.65 -13.00 7.45
C LEU A 123 14.59 -13.85 6.16
N ILE A 124 13.99 -13.29 5.09
CA ILE A 124 13.93 -13.94 3.78
C ILE A 124 15.34 -14.18 3.23
N ARG A 125 16.22 -13.17 3.26
CA ARG A 125 17.58 -13.26 2.69
C ARG A 125 18.50 -14.24 3.41
N ARG A 126 18.28 -14.50 4.70
CA ARG A 126 19.01 -15.56 5.43
C ARG A 126 18.71 -16.94 4.85
N THR A 127 17.48 -17.16 4.41
CA THR A 127 17.03 -18.45 3.88
C THR A 127 17.11 -18.53 2.36
N TYR A 128 16.59 -17.52 1.67
CA TYR A 128 16.43 -17.45 0.20
C TYR A 128 17.27 -16.33 -0.39
N LYS A 129 18.51 -16.64 -0.77
CA LYS A 129 19.50 -15.63 -1.18
C LYS A 129 19.24 -15.00 -2.55
N LYS A 130 18.59 -15.72 -3.47
CA LYS A 130 18.47 -15.33 -4.88
C LYS A 130 17.05 -15.01 -5.35
N ILE A 131 16.05 -15.38 -4.57
CA ILE A 131 14.65 -15.14 -4.93
C ILE A 131 14.35 -13.65 -4.91
N PRO A 132 13.62 -13.10 -5.90
CA PRO A 132 13.19 -11.72 -5.90
C PRO A 132 12.43 -11.34 -4.64
N VAL A 133 12.78 -10.18 -4.07
CA VAL A 133 12.08 -9.58 -2.91
C VAL A 133 11.61 -8.20 -3.31
N ILE A 134 10.29 -8.03 -3.37
CA ILE A 134 9.61 -6.79 -3.71
C ILE A 134 8.98 -6.24 -2.43
N ILE A 135 9.33 -5.02 -2.05
CA ILE A 135 8.75 -4.35 -0.89
C ILE A 135 7.68 -3.34 -1.31
N GLY A 136 6.67 -3.14 -0.46
CA GLY A 136 5.59 -2.19 -0.72
C GLY A 136 4.86 -1.76 0.55
N GLY A 137 3.68 -1.18 0.38
CA GLY A 137 2.88 -0.62 1.46
C GLY A 137 3.38 0.74 1.94
N ILE A 138 2.72 1.29 2.97
CA ILE A 138 2.96 2.67 3.42
C ILE A 138 4.38 2.86 4.00
N GLU A 139 4.88 1.88 4.74
CA GLU A 139 6.23 1.94 5.34
C GLU A 139 7.32 2.05 4.28
N ALA A 140 7.26 1.22 3.24
CA ALA A 140 8.20 1.27 2.12
C ALA A 140 8.00 2.54 1.27
N SER A 141 6.77 2.90 0.95
CA SER A 141 6.45 4.08 0.13
C SER A 141 7.01 5.38 0.70
N LEU A 142 6.91 5.57 2.02
CA LEU A 142 7.35 6.80 2.68
C LEU A 142 8.87 6.84 2.91
N ARG A 143 9.54 5.69 2.85
CA ARG A 143 10.99 5.53 3.05
C ARG A 143 11.75 5.17 1.78
N ARG A 144 11.14 5.36 0.61
CA ARG A 144 11.71 4.95 -0.69
C ARG A 144 12.96 5.71 -1.12
N LEU A 145 13.15 6.92 -0.61
CA LEU A 145 14.34 7.76 -0.75
C LEU A 145 14.89 8.09 0.64
N ALA A 146 15.97 8.86 0.72
CA ALA A 146 16.50 9.33 2.00
C ALA A 146 15.41 10.08 2.79
N HIS A 147 15.30 9.77 4.06
CA HIS A 147 14.23 10.28 4.90
C HIS A 147 14.71 10.54 6.32
N TYR A 148 14.06 11.49 6.98
CA TYR A 148 14.26 11.71 8.41
C TYR A 148 13.47 10.67 9.20
N ASP A 149 14.18 9.90 10.00
CA ASP A 149 13.58 8.97 10.95
C ASP A 149 13.40 9.63 12.32
N TYR A 150 12.16 9.91 12.66
CA TYR A 150 11.78 10.55 13.93
C TYR A 150 12.23 9.76 15.16
N TRP A 151 12.24 8.43 15.06
CA TRP A 151 12.51 7.55 16.20
C TRP A 151 13.98 7.57 16.61
N SER A 152 14.88 7.53 15.64
CA SER A 152 16.33 7.61 15.83
C SER A 152 16.91 9.03 15.75
N ASP A 153 16.06 10.04 15.43
CA ASP A 153 16.47 11.44 15.23
C ASP A 153 17.63 11.58 14.24
N SER A 154 17.53 10.89 13.11
CA SER A 154 18.60 10.88 12.11
C SER A 154 18.07 10.67 10.70
N LEU A 155 18.86 11.09 9.70
CA LEU A 155 18.62 10.75 8.32
C LEU A 155 18.95 9.27 8.07
N LYS A 156 18.05 8.59 7.37
CA LYS A 156 18.23 7.21 6.91
C LYS A 156 18.31 7.18 5.40
N ARG A 157 18.99 6.18 4.89
CA ARG A 157 19.02 5.87 3.45
C ARG A 157 17.66 5.37 2.98
N SER A 158 17.52 5.23 1.66
CA SER A 158 16.38 4.51 1.08
C SER A 158 16.20 3.14 1.74
N ILE A 159 14.96 2.80 2.10
CA ILE A 159 14.60 1.48 2.65
C ILE A 159 14.95 0.34 1.68
N LEU A 160 14.98 0.61 0.36
CA LEU A 160 15.41 -0.35 -0.64
C LEU A 160 16.86 -0.83 -0.39
N LEU A 161 17.75 0.09 0.02
CA LEU A 161 19.12 -0.24 0.35
C LEU A 161 19.23 -0.91 1.73
N ASP A 162 18.50 -0.40 2.72
CA ASP A 162 18.58 -0.88 4.10
C ASP A 162 17.94 -2.26 4.28
N SER A 163 16.90 -2.59 3.49
CA SER A 163 16.24 -3.91 3.53
C SER A 163 16.96 -4.97 2.69
N GLY A 164 17.80 -4.58 1.73
CA GLY A 164 18.36 -5.51 0.76
C GLY A 164 17.33 -6.12 -0.20
N ALA A 165 16.16 -5.50 -0.36
CA ALA A 165 15.18 -5.86 -1.37
C ALA A 165 15.67 -5.52 -2.78
N ASP A 166 15.07 -6.13 -3.79
CA ASP A 166 15.47 -5.92 -5.20
C ASP A 166 14.69 -4.78 -5.84
N LEU A 167 13.40 -4.67 -5.53
CA LEU A 167 12.48 -3.68 -6.09
C LEU A 167 11.54 -3.16 -5.01
N LEU A 168 11.11 -1.90 -5.12
CA LEU A 168 10.10 -1.31 -4.27
C LEU A 168 8.95 -0.82 -5.13
N SER A 169 7.72 -1.25 -4.81
CA SER A 169 6.48 -0.71 -5.38
C SER A 169 5.90 0.30 -4.40
N TYR A 170 5.79 1.57 -4.80
CA TYR A 170 5.27 2.63 -3.94
C TYR A 170 3.89 3.11 -4.38
N GLY A 171 3.17 3.70 -3.45
CA GLY A 171 1.81 4.17 -3.70
C GLY A 171 0.79 3.04 -3.69
N MET A 172 -0.26 3.19 -4.49
CA MET A 172 -1.28 2.16 -4.67
C MET A 172 -0.79 1.18 -5.74
N GLY A 173 -0.46 -0.04 -5.30
CA GLY A 173 0.36 -0.98 -6.06
C GLY A 173 -0.38 -1.94 -6.99
N GLU A 174 -1.71 -1.84 -7.14
CA GLU A 174 -2.51 -2.84 -7.86
C GLU A 174 -2.05 -3.05 -9.30
N ARG A 175 -1.80 -1.96 -10.03
CA ARG A 175 -1.34 -2.04 -11.42
C ARG A 175 0.13 -2.41 -11.51
N SER A 176 0.98 -1.76 -10.70
CA SER A 176 2.43 -2.04 -10.70
C SER A 176 2.74 -3.50 -10.36
N ILE A 177 2.00 -4.13 -9.43
CA ILE A 177 2.28 -5.50 -9.06
C ILE A 177 1.93 -6.49 -10.15
N VAL A 178 0.89 -6.22 -10.94
CA VAL A 178 0.54 -7.04 -12.11
C VAL A 178 1.62 -6.92 -13.18
N GLU A 179 2.04 -5.69 -13.51
CA GLU A 179 3.13 -5.45 -14.49
C GLU A 179 4.45 -6.11 -14.04
N ILE A 180 4.77 -6.07 -12.74
CA ILE A 180 5.94 -6.77 -12.17
C ILE A 180 5.79 -8.28 -12.31
N ALA A 181 4.62 -8.82 -12.00
CA ALA A 181 4.35 -10.26 -12.10
C ALA A 181 4.48 -10.76 -13.55
N GLU A 182 3.91 -10.04 -14.51
CA GLU A 182 4.02 -10.33 -15.94
C GLU A 182 5.47 -10.28 -16.43
N ALA A 183 6.24 -9.28 -15.99
CA ALA A 183 7.66 -9.15 -16.33
C ALA A 183 8.48 -10.32 -15.80
N LEU A 184 8.30 -10.71 -14.55
CA LEU A 184 8.97 -11.87 -13.94
C LEU A 184 8.55 -13.18 -14.59
N ASP A 185 7.25 -13.34 -14.88
CA ASP A 185 6.71 -14.55 -15.51
C ASP A 185 7.17 -14.72 -16.95
N SER A 186 7.45 -13.62 -17.65
CA SER A 186 8.08 -13.63 -18.98
C SER A 186 9.56 -14.00 -18.95
N GLY A 187 10.16 -14.15 -17.75
CA GLY A 187 11.56 -14.52 -17.57
C GLY A 187 12.55 -13.36 -17.44
N LEU A 188 12.07 -12.10 -17.28
CA LEU A 188 12.97 -10.99 -16.97
C LEU A 188 13.58 -11.15 -15.57
N ASP A 189 14.88 -10.82 -15.46
CA ASP A 189 15.51 -10.70 -14.14
C ASP A 189 14.96 -9.46 -13.42
N ILE A 190 14.72 -9.59 -12.12
CA ILE A 190 14.17 -8.50 -11.29
C ILE A 190 14.99 -7.20 -11.40
N LYS A 191 16.31 -7.30 -11.57
CA LYS A 191 17.21 -6.14 -11.73
C LYS A 191 16.99 -5.38 -13.04
N ASP A 192 16.41 -6.03 -14.06
CA ASP A 192 16.16 -5.44 -15.37
C ASP A 192 14.75 -4.79 -15.43
N ILE A 193 13.92 -4.96 -14.38
CA ILE A 193 12.61 -4.33 -14.23
C ILE A 193 12.79 -2.88 -13.74
N THR A 194 13.22 -2.00 -14.66
CA THR A 194 13.54 -0.59 -14.36
C THR A 194 12.54 0.41 -14.96
N PHE A 195 11.53 -0.09 -15.67
CA PHE A 195 10.65 0.70 -16.54
C PHE A 195 9.21 0.84 -16.04
N ILE A 196 8.82 0.14 -14.97
CA ILE A 196 7.46 0.14 -14.46
C ILE A 196 7.21 1.40 -13.62
N ASP A 197 6.15 2.15 -13.93
CA ASP A 197 5.71 3.28 -13.13
C ASP A 197 5.30 2.84 -11.71
N GLY A 198 5.52 3.70 -10.72
CA GLY A 198 5.23 3.38 -9.32
C GLY A 198 6.28 2.46 -8.67
N THR A 199 7.45 2.31 -9.28
CA THR A 199 8.55 1.50 -8.72
C THR A 199 9.79 2.32 -8.37
N VAL A 200 10.64 1.73 -7.54
CA VAL A 200 11.96 2.25 -7.19
C VAL A 200 12.96 1.11 -7.27
N TYR A 201 14.04 1.32 -7.96
CA TYR A 201 15.12 0.36 -8.16
C TYR A 201 16.49 0.97 -7.83
N ARG A 202 17.50 0.14 -7.73
CA ARG A 202 18.90 0.57 -7.54
C ARG A 202 19.72 0.30 -8.79
N THR A 203 20.66 1.19 -9.08
CA THR A 203 21.62 1.02 -10.18
C THR A 203 23.01 1.53 -9.80
N SER A 204 24.03 0.98 -10.40
CA SER A 204 25.41 1.53 -10.40
C SER A 204 25.75 2.29 -11.69
N HIS A 205 24.80 2.37 -12.63
CA HIS A 205 24.94 2.97 -13.97
C HIS A 205 23.91 4.08 -14.15
N LEU A 206 24.00 5.13 -13.32
CA LEU A 206 23.07 6.26 -13.38
C LEU A 206 23.18 7.04 -14.69
N GLU A 207 24.33 6.99 -15.35
CA GLU A 207 24.59 7.60 -16.65
C GLU A 207 23.75 6.99 -17.79
N GLU A 208 23.28 5.76 -17.62
CA GLU A 208 22.42 5.06 -18.58
C GLU A 208 20.93 5.36 -18.38
N VAL A 209 20.56 6.06 -17.29
CA VAL A 209 19.16 6.38 -16.97
C VAL A 209 18.76 7.69 -17.64
N TYR A 210 17.91 7.59 -18.68
CA TYR A 210 17.43 8.74 -19.43
C TYR A 210 16.32 9.52 -18.70
N ASP A 211 16.23 10.83 -18.97
CA ASP A 211 15.22 11.78 -18.46
C ASP A 211 15.04 11.70 -16.93
N VAL A 212 16.14 11.73 -16.22
CA VAL A 212 16.18 11.66 -14.76
C VAL A 212 16.47 13.04 -14.14
N THR A 213 15.71 13.42 -13.13
CA THR A 213 15.99 14.57 -12.26
C THR A 213 16.84 14.11 -11.08
N ARG A 214 18.08 14.61 -10.98
CA ARG A 214 18.94 14.29 -9.83
C ARG A 214 18.53 15.08 -8.62
N LEU A 215 18.35 14.39 -7.51
CA LEU A 215 18.19 14.95 -6.18
C LEU A 215 19.56 15.29 -5.58
N PRO A 216 19.65 16.16 -4.57
CA PRO A 216 20.85 16.24 -3.73
C PRO A 216 21.26 14.85 -3.24
N SER A 217 22.56 14.55 -3.26
CA SER A 217 23.07 13.23 -2.82
C SER A 217 22.83 13.00 -1.33
N TYR A 218 22.75 11.74 -0.91
CA TYR A 218 22.57 11.38 0.49
C TYR A 218 23.60 12.06 1.43
N GLU A 219 24.85 12.14 1.00
CA GLU A 219 25.91 12.81 1.77
C GLU A 219 25.58 14.29 1.96
N SER A 220 25.20 14.99 0.88
CA SER A 220 24.83 16.42 0.95
C SER A 220 23.58 16.68 1.82
N LEU A 221 22.66 15.70 1.92
CA LEU A 221 21.49 15.80 2.81
C LEU A 221 21.91 15.73 4.29
N THR A 222 22.98 14.98 4.60
CA THR A 222 23.48 14.88 5.98
C THR A 222 24.25 16.10 6.42
N GLU A 223 24.84 16.84 5.48
CA GLU A 223 25.65 18.02 5.74
C GLU A 223 24.79 19.30 5.87
N ASP A 224 23.73 19.42 5.06
CA ASP A 224 22.93 20.64 5.02
C ASP A 224 21.42 20.35 4.96
N ARG A 225 20.70 20.86 5.97
CA ARG A 225 19.22 20.77 6.06
C ARG A 225 18.51 21.43 4.88
N LEU A 226 19.11 22.46 4.25
CA LEU A 226 18.54 23.08 3.05
C LEU A 226 18.53 22.13 1.86
N ASN A 227 19.53 21.27 1.74
CA ASN A 227 19.55 20.23 0.72
C ASN A 227 18.42 19.20 0.95
N TYR A 228 18.13 18.85 2.22
CA TYR A 228 16.99 18.00 2.54
C TYR A 228 15.65 18.66 2.14
N ALA A 229 15.47 19.94 2.47
CA ALA A 229 14.28 20.68 2.07
C ALA A 229 14.14 20.79 0.54
N ARG A 230 15.26 20.97 -0.18
CA ARG A 230 15.29 21.00 -1.65
C ARG A 230 14.92 19.63 -2.25
N SER A 231 15.47 18.54 -1.72
CA SER A 231 15.12 17.19 -2.12
C SER A 231 13.62 16.94 -1.95
N PHE A 232 13.06 17.26 -0.78
CA PHE A 232 11.63 17.14 -0.52
C PHE A 232 10.78 17.97 -1.51
N TYR A 233 11.18 19.22 -1.79
CA TYR A 233 10.46 20.07 -2.74
C TYR A 233 10.44 19.46 -4.15
N ILE A 234 11.58 18.94 -4.63
CA ILE A 234 11.64 18.26 -5.93
C ILE A 234 10.74 17.03 -5.94
N GLN A 235 10.76 16.20 -4.89
CA GLN A 235 9.87 15.05 -4.75
C GLN A 235 8.40 15.47 -4.79
N TYR A 236 8.03 16.51 -4.04
CA TYR A 236 6.67 17.04 -4.02
C TYR A 236 6.19 17.50 -5.39
N CYS A 237 7.04 18.22 -6.15
CA CYS A 237 6.72 18.67 -7.50
C CYS A 237 6.54 17.52 -8.51
N ASN A 238 7.03 16.31 -8.19
CA ASN A 238 6.99 15.14 -9.07
C ASN A 238 6.01 14.05 -8.56
N THR A 239 4.99 14.44 -7.80
CA THR A 239 3.94 13.51 -7.31
C THR A 239 2.82 13.26 -8.33
N ASP A 240 2.84 13.91 -9.48
CA ASP A 240 1.81 13.75 -10.51
C ASP A 240 2.14 12.57 -11.44
N PRO A 241 1.19 11.65 -11.68
CA PRO A 241 1.42 10.48 -12.53
C PRO A 241 1.46 10.80 -14.04
N PHE A 242 1.08 12.01 -14.47
CA PHE A 242 1.06 12.41 -15.89
C PHE A 242 2.27 13.24 -16.28
N SER A 243 2.83 14.02 -15.36
CA SER A 243 3.92 14.96 -15.61
C SER A 243 5.13 14.77 -14.69
N GLY A 244 5.04 13.86 -13.72
CA GLY A 244 6.15 13.52 -12.85
C GLY A 244 7.30 12.89 -13.62
N LYS A 245 8.53 13.19 -13.19
CA LYS A 245 9.76 12.68 -13.78
C LYS A 245 10.35 11.58 -12.93
N ARG A 246 11.26 10.81 -13.52
CA ARG A 246 12.18 9.96 -12.76
C ARG A 246 13.04 10.82 -11.85
N LEU A 247 13.24 10.35 -10.61
CA LEU A 247 14.09 11.00 -9.62
C LEU A 247 15.22 10.04 -9.27
N ALA A 248 16.44 10.54 -9.17
CA ALA A 248 17.57 9.74 -8.74
C ALA A 248 18.29 10.40 -7.56
N GLU A 249 18.59 9.59 -6.56
CA GLU A 249 19.37 9.96 -5.38
C GLU A 249 20.64 9.12 -5.31
N GLU A 250 21.77 9.79 -5.28
CA GLU A 250 23.08 9.14 -5.26
C GLU A 250 23.54 8.86 -3.83
N TYR A 251 24.15 7.71 -3.64
CA TYR A 251 24.69 7.21 -2.39
C TYR A 251 26.18 6.92 -2.50
N PRO A 252 26.92 6.76 -1.38
CA PRO A 252 28.31 6.33 -1.41
C PRO A 252 28.51 5.05 -2.24
N ASN A 253 29.72 4.87 -2.75
CA ASN A 253 30.15 3.71 -3.57
C ASN A 253 29.48 3.61 -4.95
N GLY A 254 29.04 4.75 -5.53
CA GLY A 254 28.52 4.80 -6.89
C GLY A 254 27.15 4.13 -7.06
N ILE A 255 26.41 3.92 -5.97
CA ILE A 255 25.04 3.39 -6.03
C ILE A 255 24.07 4.56 -6.14
N ALA A 256 23.10 4.44 -7.03
CA ALA A 256 21.94 5.34 -7.09
C ALA A 256 20.64 4.58 -6.87
N VAL A 257 19.69 5.25 -6.22
CA VAL A 257 18.30 4.81 -6.11
C VAL A 257 17.48 5.66 -7.07
N VAL A 258 16.78 5.00 -7.99
CA VAL A 258 15.98 5.64 -9.02
C VAL A 258 14.50 5.37 -8.75
N GLN A 259 13.73 6.43 -8.58
CA GLN A 259 12.28 6.39 -8.48
C GLN A 259 11.67 6.68 -9.86
N ASN A 260 10.92 5.74 -10.40
CA ASN A 260 10.07 5.96 -11.57
C ASN A 260 8.91 6.93 -11.25
N PRO A 261 8.23 7.54 -12.23
CA PRO A 261 7.03 8.32 -12.01
C PRO A 261 5.97 7.52 -11.22
N PRO A 262 5.04 8.18 -10.51
CA PRO A 262 3.94 7.48 -9.88
C PRO A 262 3.10 6.70 -10.90
N GLN A 263 2.57 5.54 -10.50
CA GLN A 263 1.67 4.77 -11.36
C GLN A 263 0.39 5.56 -11.66
N LYS A 264 -0.17 5.36 -12.84
CA LYS A 264 -1.44 6.00 -13.24
C LYS A 264 -2.57 5.61 -12.27
N PRO A 265 -3.45 6.56 -11.93
CA PRO A 265 -4.59 6.25 -11.10
C PRO A 265 -5.49 5.21 -11.78
N LEU A 266 -6.10 4.34 -10.98
CA LEU A 266 -7.10 3.40 -11.48
C LEU A 266 -8.31 4.16 -12.04
N THR A 267 -8.87 3.64 -13.11
CA THR A 267 -10.18 4.05 -13.62
C THR A 267 -11.30 3.61 -12.65
N GLN A 268 -12.51 4.09 -12.85
CA GLN A 268 -13.65 3.67 -12.04
C GLN A 268 -13.91 2.15 -12.17
N ASP A 269 -13.84 1.63 -13.39
CA ASP A 269 -14.07 0.20 -13.66
C ASP A 269 -12.99 -0.67 -12.99
N GLU A 270 -11.72 -0.27 -13.04
CA GLU A 270 -10.64 -0.96 -12.34
C GLU A 270 -10.81 -0.90 -10.80
N MET A 271 -11.24 0.25 -10.27
CA MET A 271 -11.59 0.36 -8.86
C MET A 271 -12.72 -0.58 -8.47
N ASP A 272 -13.77 -0.66 -9.30
CA ASP A 272 -14.91 -1.54 -9.07
C ASP A 272 -14.52 -3.02 -9.12
N ILE A 273 -13.62 -3.40 -10.04
CA ILE A 273 -13.03 -4.75 -10.09
C ILE A 273 -12.28 -5.05 -8.80
N VAL A 274 -11.36 -4.19 -8.40
CA VAL A 274 -10.51 -4.41 -7.19
C VAL A 274 -11.38 -4.61 -5.95
N TYR A 275 -12.40 -3.78 -5.74
CA TYR A 275 -13.28 -3.90 -4.57
C TYR A 275 -14.34 -4.99 -4.69
N GLY A 276 -14.59 -5.48 -5.90
CA GLY A 276 -15.49 -6.58 -6.22
C GLY A 276 -14.88 -7.97 -6.06
N LEU A 277 -13.57 -8.10 -5.88
CA LEU A 277 -12.89 -9.39 -5.73
C LEU A 277 -13.43 -10.21 -4.55
N ASP A 278 -13.15 -11.50 -4.57
CA ASP A 278 -13.72 -12.49 -3.62
C ASP A 278 -13.06 -12.44 -2.23
N TYR A 279 -13.15 -11.30 -1.54
CA TYR A 279 -12.72 -11.16 -0.16
C TYR A 279 -13.64 -11.89 0.80
N GLN A 280 -13.07 -12.56 1.82
CA GLN A 280 -13.82 -13.19 2.92
C GLN A 280 -14.41 -12.19 3.90
N ARG A 281 -13.91 -10.95 3.91
CA ARG A 281 -14.33 -9.82 4.77
C ARG A 281 -14.24 -10.08 6.25
N THR A 282 -13.32 -10.96 6.63
CA THR A 282 -13.05 -11.32 8.03
C THR A 282 -11.58 -11.75 8.17
N TRP A 283 -11.17 -12.00 9.41
CA TRP A 283 -9.87 -12.61 9.71
C TRP A 283 -9.84 -14.09 9.38
N HIS A 284 -8.64 -14.62 9.16
CA HIS A 284 -8.44 -16.06 8.96
C HIS A 284 -8.82 -16.85 10.22
N PRO A 285 -9.54 -17.99 10.13
CA PRO A 285 -10.04 -18.75 11.28
C PRO A 285 -8.97 -19.22 12.27
N MET A 286 -7.69 -19.26 11.86
CA MET A 286 -6.59 -19.60 12.78
C MET A 286 -6.49 -18.65 14.00
N TYR A 287 -7.15 -17.48 13.96
CA TYR A 287 -7.14 -16.49 15.05
C TYR A 287 -8.40 -16.54 15.94
N ASP A 288 -9.33 -17.48 15.70
CA ASP A 288 -10.58 -17.54 16.46
C ASP A 288 -10.32 -17.81 17.96
N SER A 289 -9.33 -18.65 18.26
CA SER A 289 -8.91 -18.95 19.64
C SER A 289 -8.30 -17.75 20.36
N ASP A 290 -7.73 -16.80 19.62
CA ASP A 290 -7.12 -15.56 20.14
C ASP A 290 -8.15 -14.41 20.28
N GLY A 291 -9.42 -14.65 19.92
CA GLY A 291 -10.48 -13.63 19.90
C GLY A 291 -10.50 -12.76 18.64
N GLY A 292 -9.87 -13.24 17.56
CA GLY A 292 -9.87 -12.58 16.25
C GLY A 292 -8.86 -11.45 16.13
N VAL A 293 -9.11 -10.53 15.19
CA VAL A 293 -8.24 -9.38 14.88
C VAL A 293 -9.03 -8.08 15.04
N PRO A 294 -8.78 -7.27 16.08
CA PRO A 294 -9.63 -6.11 16.41
C PRO A 294 -9.77 -5.08 15.28
N ALA A 295 -8.75 -4.92 14.43
CA ALA A 295 -8.78 -3.94 13.34
C ALA A 295 -9.93 -4.14 12.33
N ILE A 296 -10.57 -5.32 12.29
CA ILE A 296 -11.72 -5.57 11.42
C ILE A 296 -12.96 -4.77 11.85
N GLU A 297 -13.10 -4.48 13.14
CA GLU A 297 -14.28 -3.80 13.68
C GLU A 297 -14.48 -2.42 13.08
N GLU A 298 -13.38 -1.72 12.78
CA GLU A 298 -13.39 -0.38 12.18
C GLU A 298 -13.86 -0.39 10.72
N VAL A 299 -13.63 -1.49 10.00
CA VAL A 299 -13.82 -1.55 8.54
C VAL A 299 -14.91 -2.51 8.09
N LYS A 300 -15.35 -3.46 8.94
CA LYS A 300 -16.28 -4.53 8.58
C LYS A 300 -17.55 -4.02 7.89
N PHE A 301 -18.09 -2.91 8.36
CA PHE A 301 -19.30 -2.27 7.83
C PHE A 301 -19.04 -0.85 7.34
N SER A 302 -17.86 -0.63 6.76
CA SER A 302 -17.45 0.64 6.16
C SER A 302 -17.19 0.46 4.67
N LEU A 303 -17.47 1.50 3.88
CA LEU A 303 -17.30 1.50 2.43
C LEU A 303 -16.19 2.48 2.03
N VAL A 304 -15.17 1.99 1.37
CA VAL A 304 -14.19 2.86 0.71
C VAL A 304 -14.79 3.34 -0.61
N SER A 305 -15.27 4.56 -0.66
CA SER A 305 -15.92 5.13 -1.85
C SER A 305 -14.93 5.72 -2.85
N ASN A 306 -13.77 6.17 -2.37
CA ASN A 306 -12.73 6.80 -3.18
C ASN A 306 -11.35 6.68 -2.53
N ARG A 307 -10.32 6.90 -3.32
CA ARG A 307 -8.92 7.02 -2.92
C ARG A 307 -8.32 8.32 -3.44
N GLY A 308 -7.17 8.71 -2.91
CA GLY A 308 -6.50 9.96 -3.25
C GLY A 308 -7.01 11.14 -2.43
N CYS A 309 -6.18 12.19 -2.31
CA CYS A 309 -6.53 13.37 -1.54
C CYS A 309 -5.78 14.60 -2.06
N TYR A 310 -6.50 15.64 -2.48
CA TYR A 310 -5.92 16.91 -2.88
C TYR A 310 -5.82 17.95 -1.74
N GLY A 311 -6.02 17.51 -0.50
CA GLY A 311 -5.94 18.38 0.69
C GLY A 311 -4.56 18.99 0.92
N GLY A 312 -3.50 18.19 0.71
CA GLY A 312 -2.11 18.66 0.82
C GLY A 312 -1.70 19.07 2.23
N CYS A 313 -2.31 18.47 3.28
CA CYS A 313 -2.00 18.78 4.67
C CYS A 313 -0.57 18.35 5.02
N ASN A 314 0.19 19.25 5.66
CA ASN A 314 1.63 19.04 5.93
C ASN A 314 1.95 17.85 6.84
N PHE A 315 1.00 17.43 7.67
CA PHE A 315 1.15 16.27 8.56
C PHE A 315 0.74 14.93 7.92
N CYS A 316 0.12 14.96 6.71
CA CYS A 316 -0.56 13.80 6.17
C CYS A 316 0.28 13.09 5.11
N ALA A 317 0.54 11.80 5.32
CA ALA A 317 1.28 10.95 4.39
C ALA A 317 0.45 10.50 3.17
N LEU A 318 -0.88 10.60 3.22
CA LEU A 318 -1.77 10.06 2.19
C LEU A 318 -1.53 10.66 0.81
N THR A 319 -1.21 11.95 0.73
CA THR A 319 -0.86 12.63 -0.53
C THR A 319 0.32 11.95 -1.24
N PHE A 320 1.30 11.44 -0.47
CA PHE A 320 2.51 10.78 -1.00
C PHE A 320 2.32 9.28 -1.23
N HIS A 321 1.29 8.68 -0.63
CA HIS A 321 1.00 7.26 -0.77
C HIS A 321 -0.14 7.00 -1.77
N GLN A 322 -1.29 7.66 -1.62
CA GLN A 322 -2.45 7.48 -2.50
C GLN A 322 -2.48 8.45 -3.68
N GLY A 323 -1.64 9.48 -3.66
CA GLY A 323 -1.63 10.53 -4.67
C GLY A 323 -2.68 11.61 -4.46
N ARG A 324 -2.68 12.60 -5.36
CA ARG A 324 -3.53 13.80 -5.29
C ARG A 324 -4.72 13.76 -6.23
N ILE A 325 -4.86 12.72 -7.03
CA ILE A 325 -5.98 12.51 -7.95
C ILE A 325 -6.98 11.59 -7.30
N ILE A 326 -8.24 12.01 -7.26
CA ILE A 326 -9.30 11.20 -6.72
C ILE A 326 -9.66 10.08 -7.70
N GLN A 327 -9.74 8.86 -7.19
CA GLN A 327 -10.17 7.64 -7.87
C GLN A 327 -11.44 7.17 -7.18
N THR A 328 -12.55 7.07 -7.89
CA THR A 328 -13.87 6.76 -7.31
C THR A 328 -14.40 5.43 -7.81
N ARG A 329 -15.15 4.76 -6.94
CA ARG A 329 -15.98 3.61 -7.29
C ARG A 329 -17.36 4.06 -7.78
N SER A 330 -18.01 3.23 -8.60
CA SER A 330 -19.38 3.46 -9.01
C SER A 330 -20.36 3.31 -7.83
N HIS A 331 -21.55 3.91 -7.96
CA HIS A 331 -22.64 3.68 -7.00
C HIS A 331 -23.02 2.20 -6.95
N GLU A 332 -23.09 1.55 -8.11
CA GLU A 332 -23.43 0.13 -8.22
C GLU A 332 -22.47 -0.76 -7.41
N SER A 333 -21.15 -0.55 -7.55
CA SER A 333 -20.14 -1.26 -6.79
C SER A 333 -20.34 -1.10 -5.29
N LEU A 334 -20.59 0.12 -4.82
CA LEU A 334 -20.80 0.43 -3.39
C LEU A 334 -22.11 -0.16 -2.86
N LEU A 335 -23.19 -0.08 -3.65
CA LEU A 335 -24.49 -0.67 -3.29
C LEU A 335 -24.40 -2.21 -3.20
N ASN A 336 -23.69 -2.84 -4.14
CA ASN A 336 -23.49 -4.29 -4.13
C ASN A 336 -22.66 -4.75 -2.92
N GLU A 337 -21.67 -3.96 -2.52
CA GLU A 337 -20.92 -4.21 -1.28
C GLU A 337 -21.81 -4.04 -0.04
N ALA A 338 -22.60 -2.98 0.03
CA ALA A 338 -23.52 -2.74 1.14
C ALA A 338 -24.59 -3.84 1.28
N LYS A 339 -25.03 -4.46 0.17
CA LYS A 339 -25.94 -5.61 0.21
C LYS A 339 -25.30 -6.81 0.94
N LYS A 340 -23.97 -7.05 0.76
CA LYS A 340 -23.26 -8.09 1.50
C LYS A 340 -23.28 -7.82 3.02
N PHE A 341 -23.23 -6.55 3.45
CA PHE A 341 -23.38 -6.21 4.86
C PHE A 341 -24.73 -6.60 5.43
N ILE A 342 -25.82 -6.39 4.68
CA ILE A 342 -27.19 -6.68 5.09
C ILE A 342 -27.42 -8.18 5.32
N GLU A 343 -26.65 -9.04 4.64
CA GLU A 343 -26.67 -10.48 4.79
C GLU A 343 -25.87 -10.98 5.98
N ASP A 344 -24.93 -10.17 6.49
CA ASP A 344 -24.11 -10.53 7.67
C ASP A 344 -24.98 -10.51 8.95
N LYS A 345 -24.89 -11.59 9.74
CA LYS A 345 -25.62 -11.75 11.01
C LYS A 345 -25.28 -10.68 12.05
N ASP A 346 -24.10 -10.10 11.98
CA ASP A 346 -23.62 -9.09 12.92
C ASP A 346 -24.04 -7.68 12.53
N PHE A 347 -24.60 -7.48 11.33
CA PHE A 347 -25.02 -6.17 10.87
C PHE A 347 -26.22 -5.63 11.65
N LYS A 348 -26.01 -4.54 12.38
CA LYS A 348 -27.06 -3.90 13.20
C LYS A 348 -27.79 -2.75 12.49
N GLY A 349 -27.52 -2.56 11.20
CA GLY A 349 -28.15 -1.51 10.37
C GLY A 349 -27.31 -0.22 10.29
N TYR A 350 -26.07 -0.24 10.69
CA TYR A 350 -25.18 0.92 10.67
C TYR A 350 -24.05 0.72 9.68
N ILE A 351 -23.98 1.60 8.66
CA ILE A 351 -22.79 1.73 7.81
C ILE A 351 -21.94 2.80 8.48
N HIS A 352 -20.76 2.40 8.98
CA HIS A 352 -19.96 3.21 9.90
C HIS A 352 -19.21 4.33 9.16
N ASP A 353 -18.84 4.13 7.90
CA ASP A 353 -18.19 5.13 7.09
C ASP A 353 -18.47 4.86 5.60
N VAL A 354 -18.68 5.95 4.83
CA VAL A 354 -18.75 5.93 3.36
C VAL A 354 -17.80 6.99 2.85
N GLY A 355 -16.53 6.66 2.74
CA GLY A 355 -15.55 7.69 2.48
C GLY A 355 -14.30 7.22 1.79
N GLY A 356 -13.29 8.03 1.95
CA GLY A 356 -11.92 7.86 1.53
C GLY A 356 -11.00 8.53 2.53
N PRO A 357 -9.80 8.95 2.12
CA PRO A 357 -8.82 9.57 3.01
C PRO A 357 -9.32 10.83 3.71
N THR A 358 -10.26 11.53 3.10
CA THR A 358 -10.98 12.66 3.67
C THR A 358 -12.44 12.60 3.27
N ALA A 359 -13.30 12.95 4.20
CA ALA A 359 -14.71 13.13 3.94
C ALA A 359 -14.92 14.13 2.78
N ASN A 360 -15.88 13.85 1.93
CA ASN A 360 -16.40 14.74 0.90
C ASN A 360 -15.51 14.98 -0.34
N PHE A 361 -14.36 14.32 -0.47
CA PHE A 361 -13.52 14.44 -1.68
C PHE A 361 -13.77 13.27 -2.65
N ARG A 362 -15.04 13.01 -2.96
CA ARG A 362 -15.39 11.93 -3.86
C ARG A 362 -15.15 12.26 -5.34
N GLN A 363 -14.97 13.54 -5.69
CA GLN A 363 -14.74 13.97 -7.06
C GLN A 363 -13.36 14.59 -7.25
N ARG A 364 -12.90 14.67 -8.50
CA ARG A 364 -11.65 15.34 -8.84
C ARG A 364 -11.73 16.82 -8.48
N ALA A 365 -10.61 17.39 -8.07
CA ALA A 365 -10.55 18.77 -7.63
C ALA A 365 -10.94 19.78 -8.74
N CYS A 366 -10.65 19.50 -10.01
CA CYS A 366 -10.96 20.35 -11.14
C CYS A 366 -10.88 19.60 -12.47
N LYS A 367 -11.48 20.16 -13.52
CA LYS A 367 -11.44 19.61 -14.89
C LYS A 367 -10.03 19.42 -15.45
N LYS A 368 -9.05 20.25 -15.00
CA LYS A 368 -7.66 20.11 -15.42
C LYS A 368 -7.08 18.75 -15.02
N GLN A 369 -7.43 18.23 -13.83
CA GLN A 369 -6.90 16.95 -13.35
C GLN A 369 -7.27 15.77 -14.24
N GLU A 370 -8.34 15.83 -14.97
CA GLU A 370 -8.76 14.79 -15.90
C GLU A 370 -7.80 14.62 -17.08
N LYS A 371 -7.25 15.73 -17.56
CA LYS A 371 -6.45 15.77 -18.79
C LYS A 371 -4.95 15.95 -18.55
N TYR A 372 -4.59 16.74 -17.53
CA TYR A 372 -3.21 17.22 -17.33
C TYR A 372 -2.65 16.89 -15.94
N GLY A 373 -3.37 16.11 -15.14
CA GLY A 373 -2.94 15.77 -13.79
C GLY A 373 -2.99 16.96 -12.81
N VAL A 374 -2.24 16.86 -11.72
CA VAL A 374 -2.20 17.85 -10.64
C VAL A 374 -1.17 18.95 -10.91
N CYS A 375 -1.35 20.10 -10.29
CA CYS A 375 -0.38 21.19 -10.36
C CYS A 375 0.88 20.85 -9.55
N ALA A 376 2.06 20.98 -10.15
CA ALA A 376 3.32 20.68 -9.48
C ALA A 376 3.61 21.61 -8.30
N ASN A 377 3.38 22.91 -8.47
CA ASN A 377 3.76 23.97 -7.54
C ASN A 377 2.59 24.66 -6.86
N ARG A 378 1.39 24.07 -6.87
CA ARG A 378 0.17 24.67 -6.29
C ARG A 378 -0.67 23.61 -5.59
N GLN A 379 -1.14 23.96 -4.40
CA GLN A 379 -2.15 23.19 -3.68
C GLN A 379 -3.56 23.67 -4.02
N CYS A 380 -4.55 22.76 -3.94
CA CYS A 380 -5.94 23.09 -4.28
C CYS A 380 -6.65 23.93 -3.20
N LEU A 381 -6.24 23.76 -1.93
CA LEU A 381 -6.90 24.37 -0.78
C LEU A 381 -6.06 25.46 -0.09
N PHE A 382 -4.74 25.47 -0.25
CA PHE A 382 -3.85 26.35 0.50
C PHE A 382 -2.93 27.16 -0.46
N PRO A 383 -2.53 28.41 -0.14
CA PRO A 383 -2.96 29.24 1.02
C PRO A 383 -4.38 29.83 0.86
N LYS A 384 -4.94 29.76 -0.33
CA LYS A 384 -6.32 30.11 -0.65
C LYS A 384 -6.90 29.04 -1.59
N PRO A 385 -8.19 28.70 -1.48
CA PRO A 385 -8.84 27.79 -2.39
C PRO A 385 -8.60 28.17 -3.84
N CYS A 386 -8.30 27.18 -4.68
CA CYS A 386 -8.10 27.40 -6.11
C CYS A 386 -9.42 27.84 -6.75
N PRO A 387 -9.44 28.91 -7.58
CA PRO A 387 -10.67 29.37 -8.22
C PRO A 387 -11.29 28.35 -9.20
N ASN A 388 -10.50 27.35 -9.62
CA ASN A 388 -10.98 26.27 -10.48
C ASN A 388 -11.43 25.03 -9.68
N LEU A 389 -11.44 25.12 -8.35
CA LEU A 389 -11.90 24.02 -7.50
C LEU A 389 -13.38 23.77 -7.73
N ILE A 390 -13.73 22.50 -8.02
CA ILE A 390 -15.12 22.07 -8.13
C ILE A 390 -15.59 21.69 -6.73
N VAL A 391 -16.60 22.40 -6.23
CA VAL A 391 -17.24 22.11 -4.94
C VAL A 391 -18.66 21.68 -5.24
N ASP A 392 -18.82 20.38 -5.56
CA ASP A 392 -20.11 19.77 -5.83
C ASP A 392 -20.22 18.43 -5.09
N HIS A 393 -21.16 18.34 -4.18
CA HIS A 393 -21.43 17.15 -3.37
C HIS A 393 -22.69 16.39 -3.82
N SER A 394 -23.29 16.76 -4.96
CA SER A 394 -24.54 16.16 -5.44
C SER A 394 -24.46 14.66 -5.64
N ASP A 395 -23.38 14.18 -6.27
CA ASP A 395 -23.10 12.74 -6.45
C ASP A 395 -22.97 12.00 -5.11
N TYR A 396 -22.20 12.57 -4.18
CA TYR A 396 -22.01 11.96 -2.86
C TYR A 396 -23.32 11.91 -2.05
N LEU A 397 -24.10 12.99 -2.07
CA LEU A 397 -25.42 13.04 -1.42
C LEU A 397 -26.41 12.03 -2.03
N LYS A 398 -26.35 11.83 -3.35
CA LYS A 398 -27.15 10.81 -4.04
C LYS A 398 -26.75 9.42 -3.53
N LEU A 399 -25.45 9.10 -3.51
CA LEU A 399 -24.95 7.84 -2.98
C LEU A 399 -25.44 7.56 -1.56
N LEU A 400 -25.29 8.54 -0.65
CA LEU A 400 -25.72 8.39 0.74
C LEU A 400 -27.22 8.12 0.87
N ARG A 401 -28.06 8.75 0.03
CA ARG A 401 -29.51 8.48 -0.02
C ARG A 401 -29.80 7.08 -0.52
N GLU A 402 -29.13 6.64 -1.57
CA GLU A 402 -29.28 5.29 -2.13
C GLU A 402 -28.90 4.22 -1.10
N LEU A 403 -27.75 4.37 -0.43
CA LEU A 403 -27.33 3.48 0.65
C LEU A 403 -28.35 3.44 1.80
N ARG A 404 -28.88 4.62 2.18
CA ARG A 404 -29.87 4.72 3.25
C ARG A 404 -31.23 4.09 2.89
N SER A 405 -31.56 4.00 1.62
CA SER A 405 -32.79 3.38 1.14
C SER A 405 -32.74 1.84 1.12
N LEU A 406 -31.54 1.25 1.33
CA LEU A 406 -31.41 -0.20 1.37
C LEU A 406 -32.17 -0.81 2.58
N PRO A 407 -32.76 -2.00 2.43
CA PRO A 407 -33.45 -2.67 3.53
C PRO A 407 -32.49 -2.91 4.71
N LYS A 408 -33.01 -2.86 5.94
CA LYS A 408 -32.24 -2.99 7.21
C LYS A 408 -31.22 -1.87 7.50
N VAL A 409 -30.91 -0.98 6.58
CA VAL A 409 -30.01 0.15 6.85
C VAL A 409 -30.76 1.22 7.64
N LYS A 410 -30.32 1.47 8.85
CA LYS A 410 -30.91 2.46 9.77
C LYS A 410 -30.17 3.80 9.66
N LYS A 411 -28.83 3.77 9.50
CA LYS A 411 -28.02 4.97 9.47
C LYS A 411 -26.75 4.75 8.64
N VAL A 412 -26.34 5.80 7.95
CA VAL A 412 -25.10 5.89 7.20
C VAL A 412 -24.33 7.10 7.74
N PHE A 413 -23.05 6.92 8.06
CA PHE A 413 -22.16 7.95 8.60
C PHE A 413 -21.16 8.43 7.56
#